data_958a40cf21a2ddf59930dc5de13a9992
#
_entry.id   958a40cf21a2ddf59930dc5de13a9992
#
_cell.length_a   1.000
_cell.length_b   1.000
_cell.length_c   1.000
_cell.angle_alpha   90.00
_cell.angle_beta   90.00
_cell.angle_gamma   90.00
#
_symmetry.space_group_name_H-M   'P 1'
#
loop_
_entity.id
_entity.type
_entity.pdbx_description
1 polymer ?
#
loop_
_entity_poly.entity_id
_entity_poly.type
_entity_poly.pdbx_seq_one_letter_code
_entity_poly.pdbx_strand_id
1 'polypeptide(L)'
;MKKYVLYNWHSDDGKCGIGICYAKDFTTNIGYYGRSGWNSCSSHFLTGFDTVDEAVKYLRAVYNLYGEEVEEVEEDVIYRLYCFHYDRGEYEEAQKLIEC
;
A
#
# COMPACT_ATOMS: atom_id res chain seq x y z
N MET A 1 -8.69 15.63 -4.14
CA MET A 1 -8.09 14.72 -3.16
C MET A 1 -8.01 13.31 -3.73
N LYS A 2 -6.90 12.64 -3.55
CA LYS A 2 -6.73 11.27 -4.01
C LYS A 2 -7.46 10.29 -3.09
N LYS A 3 -7.92 9.19 -3.65
CA LYS A 3 -8.70 8.19 -2.92
C LYS A 3 -7.83 7.34 -2.00
N TYR A 4 -6.64 6.96 -2.46
CA TYR A 4 -5.72 6.08 -1.74
C TYR A 4 -4.43 6.79 -1.37
N VAL A 5 -3.75 6.24 -0.35
CA VAL A 5 -2.41 6.65 0.04
C VAL A 5 -1.50 5.43 -0.03
N LEU A 6 -0.35 5.62 -0.67
CA LEU A 6 0.78 4.69 -0.61
C LEU A 6 1.70 5.19 0.48
N TYR A 7 2.06 4.33 1.42
CA TYR A 7 2.89 4.72 2.56
C TYR A 7 3.95 3.67 2.85
N ASN A 8 4.99 4.10 3.55
CA ASN A 8 6.07 3.25 4.04
C ASN A 8 5.88 3.12 5.55
N TRP A 9 6.00 1.92 6.10
CA TRP A 9 5.82 1.71 7.53
C TRP A 9 7.01 1.00 8.16
N HIS A 10 7.23 1.30 9.44
CA HIS A 10 8.25 0.67 10.27
C HIS A 10 7.63 0.31 11.61
N SER A 11 7.90 -0.89 12.10
CA SER A 11 7.43 -1.32 13.41
C SER A 11 8.57 -1.39 14.40
N ASP A 12 8.24 -1.40 15.70
CA ASP A 12 9.23 -1.47 16.78
C ASP A 12 10.01 -2.78 16.78
N ASP A 13 9.47 -3.84 16.18
CA ASP A 13 10.12 -5.14 16.08
C ASP A 13 11.10 -5.24 14.89
N GLY A 14 11.34 -4.13 14.21
CA GLY A 14 12.30 -4.06 13.11
C GLY A 14 11.74 -4.43 11.74
N LYS A 15 10.45 -4.67 11.63
CA LYS A 15 9.79 -4.95 10.35
C LYS A 15 9.48 -3.65 9.62
N CYS A 16 9.52 -3.69 8.31
CA CYS A 16 9.16 -2.55 7.48
C CYS A 16 8.53 -3.02 6.18
N GLY A 17 7.85 -2.13 5.51
CA GLY A 17 7.21 -2.44 4.24
C GLY A 17 6.45 -1.27 3.66
N ILE A 18 5.76 -1.54 2.56
CA ILE A 18 4.91 -0.58 1.87
C ILE A 18 3.46 -1.02 2.09
N GLY A 19 2.59 -0.05 2.37
CA GLY A 19 1.18 -0.31 2.58
C GLY A 19 0.32 0.62 1.75
N ILE A 20 -0.96 0.24 1.64
CA ILE A 20 -1.98 1.02 0.95
C ILE A 20 -3.19 1.13 1.87
N CYS A 21 -3.77 2.33 1.95
CA CYS A 21 -5.03 2.53 2.66
C CYS A 21 -5.82 3.64 1.98
N TYR A 22 -7.06 3.82 2.43
CA TYR A 22 -7.82 4.99 2.00
C TYR A 22 -7.19 6.24 2.61
N ALA A 23 -7.17 7.32 1.83
CA ALA A 23 -6.58 8.59 2.28
C ALA A 23 -7.22 9.08 3.59
N LYS A 24 -8.52 8.89 3.73
CA LYS A 24 -9.26 9.30 4.94
C LYS A 24 -8.84 8.56 6.21
N ASP A 25 -8.24 7.38 6.05
CA ASP A 25 -7.87 6.52 7.18
C ASP A 25 -6.37 6.56 7.49
N PHE A 26 -5.59 7.29 6.71
CA PHE A 26 -4.15 7.33 6.89
C PHE A 26 -3.77 8.04 8.20
N THR A 27 -2.91 7.39 8.98
CA THR A 27 -2.35 7.94 10.21
C THR A 27 -0.85 7.67 10.26
N THR A 28 -0.11 8.54 10.93
CA THR A 28 1.35 8.44 11.00
C THR A 28 1.85 7.48 12.08
N ASN A 29 1.03 7.19 13.08
CA ASN A 29 1.40 6.29 14.17
C ASN A 29 0.22 5.40 14.53
N ILE A 30 0.48 4.08 14.57
CA ILE A 30 -0.51 3.08 14.93
C ILE A 30 0.09 2.19 16.01
N GLY A 31 -0.62 2.04 17.13
CA GLY A 31 -0.26 1.09 18.16
C GLY A 31 -0.98 -0.23 17.94
N TYR A 32 -0.31 -1.34 18.24
CA TYR A 32 -0.92 -2.66 18.14
C TYR A 32 -0.34 -3.61 19.18
N TYR A 33 -1.07 -4.67 19.51
CA TYR A 33 -0.57 -5.73 20.36
C TYR A 33 -0.02 -6.86 19.52
N GLY A 34 1.25 -7.21 19.76
CA GLY A 34 1.91 -8.35 19.14
C GLY A 34 2.37 -9.36 20.19
N ARG A 35 3.17 -10.32 19.77
CA ARG A 35 3.69 -11.38 20.66
C ARG A 35 4.53 -10.82 21.80
N SER A 36 5.24 -9.71 21.57
CA SER A 36 6.10 -9.06 22.57
C SER A 36 5.35 -8.03 23.42
N GLY A 37 4.03 -7.90 23.25
CA GLY A 37 3.21 -6.94 23.96
C GLY A 37 2.79 -5.78 23.06
N TRP A 38 2.72 -4.59 23.63
CA TRP A 38 2.34 -3.39 22.89
C TRP A 38 3.49 -2.92 22.00
N ASN A 39 3.20 -2.76 20.72
CA ASN A 39 4.16 -2.24 19.74
C ASN A 39 3.57 -1.02 19.05
N SER A 40 4.42 -0.19 18.48
CA SER A 40 3.98 0.91 17.65
C SER A 40 4.52 0.77 16.23
N CYS A 41 3.78 1.31 15.29
CA CYS A 41 4.13 1.32 13.88
C CYS A 41 4.09 2.76 13.40
N SER A 42 5.19 3.23 12.83
CA SER A 42 5.28 4.57 12.23
C SER A 42 5.06 4.45 10.73
N SER A 43 4.22 5.30 10.19
CA SER A 43 3.91 5.32 8.75
C SER A 43 4.29 6.65 8.14
N HIS A 44 4.94 6.61 6.99
CA HIS A 44 5.39 7.79 6.25
C HIS A 44 4.67 7.86 4.91
N PHE A 45 3.98 8.97 4.68
CA PHE A 45 3.29 9.22 3.43
C PHE A 45 4.29 9.25 2.27
N LEU A 46 3.99 8.51 1.21
CA LEU A 46 4.78 8.53 -0.02
C LEU A 46 4.05 9.29 -1.12
N THR A 47 2.85 8.87 -1.47
CA THR A 47 2.04 9.54 -2.49
C THR A 47 0.56 9.18 -2.33
N GLY A 48 -0.30 10.08 -2.80
CA GLY A 48 -1.71 9.77 -3.00
C GLY A 48 -1.94 9.28 -4.43
N PHE A 49 -2.92 8.42 -4.63
CA PHE A 49 -3.23 7.92 -5.97
C PHE A 49 -4.70 7.50 -6.08
N ASP A 50 -5.23 7.53 -7.29
CA ASP A 50 -6.58 7.06 -7.59
C ASP A 50 -6.57 5.76 -8.38
N THR A 51 -5.53 5.52 -9.17
CA THR A 51 -5.40 4.35 -10.02
C THR A 51 -4.08 3.65 -9.81
N VAL A 52 -4.03 2.37 -10.19
CA VAL A 52 -2.78 1.58 -10.15
C VAL A 52 -1.68 2.29 -10.96
N ASP A 53 -2.03 2.83 -12.11
CA ASP A 53 -1.06 3.51 -12.97
C ASP A 53 -0.38 4.69 -12.28
N GLU A 54 -1.11 5.46 -11.49
CA GLU A 54 -0.54 6.57 -10.74
C GLU A 54 0.47 6.10 -9.70
N ALA A 55 0.14 5.02 -8.97
CA ALA A 55 1.03 4.44 -7.97
C ALA A 55 2.31 3.88 -8.63
N VAL A 56 2.15 3.17 -9.73
CA VAL A 56 3.27 2.61 -10.49
C VAL A 56 4.17 3.72 -11.03
N LYS A 57 3.58 4.79 -11.55
CA LYS A 57 4.31 5.94 -12.06
C LYS A 57 5.20 6.56 -10.98
N TYR A 58 4.67 6.70 -9.77
CA TYR A 58 5.43 7.22 -8.63
C TYR A 58 6.60 6.29 -8.29
N LEU A 59 6.34 5.00 -8.15
CA LEU A 59 7.38 4.03 -7.78
C LEU A 59 8.46 3.93 -8.84
N ARG A 60 8.05 3.98 -10.11
CA ARG A 60 8.98 3.96 -11.24
C ARG A 60 9.95 5.14 -11.18
N ALA A 61 9.43 6.34 -10.88
CA ALA A 61 10.25 7.54 -10.81
C ALA A 61 11.21 7.50 -9.61
N VAL A 62 10.73 7.07 -8.45
CA VAL A 62 11.52 7.07 -7.21
C VAL A 62 12.63 6.02 -7.24
N TYR A 63 12.34 4.83 -7.77
CA TYR A 63 13.29 3.71 -7.77
C TYR A 63 13.98 3.50 -9.12
N ASN A 64 13.74 4.38 -10.10
CA ASN A 64 14.34 4.29 -11.44
C ASN A 64 14.08 2.94 -12.12
N LEU A 65 12.83 2.47 -12.03
CA LEU A 65 12.42 1.17 -12.57
C LEU A 65 12.18 1.24 -14.08
N TYR A 66 12.53 0.19 -14.79
CA TYR A 66 12.25 0.07 -16.22
C TYR A 66 12.22 -1.42 -16.63
N GLY A 67 11.59 -1.68 -17.78
CA GLY A 67 11.48 -3.05 -18.29
C GLY A 67 10.61 -3.94 -17.41
N GLU A 68 11.07 -5.15 -17.13
CA GLU A 68 10.34 -6.14 -16.35
C GLU A 68 10.07 -5.68 -14.92
N GLU A 69 10.94 -4.84 -14.37
CA GLU A 69 10.76 -4.31 -13.01
C GLU A 69 9.45 -3.52 -12.89
N VAL A 70 9.06 -2.81 -13.94
CA VAL A 70 7.81 -2.04 -13.96
C VAL A 70 6.61 -3.00 -13.90
N GLU A 71 6.67 -4.11 -14.64
CA GLU A 71 5.60 -5.10 -14.65
C GLU A 71 5.47 -5.78 -13.28
N GLU A 72 6.59 -6.09 -12.63
CA GLU A 72 6.60 -6.69 -11.29
C GLU A 72 5.99 -5.75 -10.26
N VAL A 73 6.32 -4.46 -10.33
CA VAL A 73 5.76 -3.46 -9.41
C VAL A 73 4.27 -3.26 -9.67
N GLU A 74 3.84 -3.26 -10.93
CA GLU A 74 2.42 -3.15 -11.25
C GLU A 74 1.64 -4.33 -10.67
N GLU A 75 2.13 -5.56 -10.84
CA GLU A 75 1.52 -6.75 -10.25
C GLU A 75 1.47 -6.67 -8.73
N ASP A 76 2.54 -6.19 -8.11
CA ASP A 76 2.61 -6.03 -6.65
C ASP A 76 1.58 -5.02 -6.14
N VAL A 77 1.45 -3.88 -6.82
CA VAL A 77 0.46 -2.85 -6.44
C VAL A 77 -0.96 -3.41 -6.59
N ILE A 78 -1.24 -4.11 -7.68
CA ILE A 78 -2.55 -4.74 -7.90
C ILE A 78 -2.84 -5.73 -6.79
N TYR A 79 -1.88 -6.59 -6.44
CA TYR A 79 -2.04 -7.59 -5.39
C TYR A 79 -2.30 -6.93 -4.02
N ARG A 80 -1.55 -5.87 -3.70
CA ARG A 80 -1.72 -5.16 -2.43
C ARG A 80 -3.08 -4.47 -2.34
N LEU A 81 -3.55 -3.86 -3.42
CA LEU A 81 -4.89 -3.29 -3.48
C LEU A 81 -5.97 -4.37 -3.38
N TYR A 82 -5.77 -5.50 -4.06
CA TYR A 82 -6.69 -6.62 -3.98
C TYR A 82 -6.84 -7.09 -2.53
N CYS A 83 -5.74 -7.35 -1.85
CA CYS A 83 -5.75 -7.79 -0.45
C CYS A 83 -6.37 -6.74 0.46
N PHE A 84 -6.07 -5.47 0.22
CA PHE A 84 -6.63 -4.37 1.00
C PHE A 84 -8.17 -4.38 0.95
N HIS A 85 -8.74 -4.47 -0.25
CA HIS A 85 -10.18 -4.50 -0.42
C HIS A 85 -10.80 -5.82 0.10
N TYR A 86 -10.15 -6.93 -0.19
CA TYR A 86 -10.62 -8.25 0.22
C TYR A 86 -10.73 -8.34 1.74
N ASP A 87 -9.70 -7.89 2.45
CA ASP A 87 -9.65 -7.93 3.92
C ASP A 87 -10.73 -7.04 4.56
N ARG A 88 -11.19 -6.03 3.84
CA ARG A 88 -12.25 -5.13 4.30
C ARG A 88 -13.65 -5.62 3.92
N GLY A 89 -13.76 -6.75 3.25
CA GLY A 89 -15.04 -7.25 2.76
C GLY A 89 -15.55 -6.57 1.50
N GLU A 90 -14.71 -5.79 0.84
CA GLU A 90 -15.04 -5.06 -0.39
C GLU A 90 -14.71 -5.92 -1.60
N TYR A 91 -15.42 -7.06 -1.72
CA TYR A 91 -15.10 -8.07 -2.72
C TYR A 91 -15.31 -7.61 -4.16
N GLU A 92 -16.30 -6.75 -4.41
CA GLU A 92 -16.53 -6.22 -5.76
C GLU A 92 -15.36 -5.35 -6.22
N GLU A 93 -14.84 -4.52 -5.31
CA GLU A 93 -13.68 -3.67 -5.62
C GLU A 93 -12.44 -4.52 -5.86
N ALA A 94 -12.23 -5.56 -5.05
CA ALA A 94 -11.12 -6.48 -5.23
C ALA A 94 -11.21 -7.19 -6.59
N GLN A 95 -12.40 -7.66 -6.95
CA GLN A 95 -12.63 -8.39 -8.20
C GLN A 95 -12.33 -7.53 -9.43
N LYS A 96 -12.66 -6.24 -9.40
CA LYS A 96 -12.38 -5.32 -10.51
C LYS A 96 -10.91 -5.22 -10.85
N LEU A 97 -10.03 -5.42 -9.88
CA LEU A 97 -8.59 -5.33 -10.09
C LEU A 97 -8.01 -6.48 -10.91
N ILE A 98 -8.68 -7.64 -10.91
CA ILE A 98 -8.21 -8.84 -11.60
C ILE A 98 -9.04 -9.18 -12.82
N GLU A 99 -10.07 -8.41 -13.14
CA GLU A 99 -10.86 -8.60 -14.36
C GLU A 99 -10.10 -8.02 -15.54
N CYS A 100 -10.14 -8.74 -16.65
CA CYS A 100 -9.53 -8.30 -17.90
C CYS A 100 -10.55 -7.60 -18.79
#